data_19eb3e51ae465fa0c3d5e2bc0dbedb61
#
_entry.id   19eb3e51ae465fa0c3d5e2bc0dbedb61
#
_cell.length_a   1.000
_cell.length_b   1.000
_cell.length_c   1.000
_cell.angle_alpha   90.00
_cell.angle_beta   90.00
_cell.angle_gamma   90.00
#
_symmetry.space_group_name_H-M   'P 1'
#
loop_
_entity.id
_entity.type
_entity.pdbx_description
1 polymer ?
#
loop_
_entity_poly.entity_id
_entity_poly.type
_entity_poly.pdbx_seq_one_letter_code
_entity_poly.pdbx_strand_id
1 'polypeptide(L)'
;MRQIFHQPVNLEDFPIFEKIKDEKVPGYIEHMKKTKDMQRGDLVILHVGKHREDIAKSGVYAWGIITQPCVFLKDSPDDVKCNNSWCCEVEIQRLWRGKPVIPAAEYKQFNNFYRRVHKLDPKYYPTLMKKLIIKLK
;
A
#
# COMPACT_ATOMS: atom_id res chain seq x y z
N MET A 1 -14.40 11.66 -6.91
CA MET A 1 -13.36 11.93 -5.88
C MET A 1 -12.57 10.66 -5.60
N ARG A 2 -11.25 10.75 -5.58
CA ARG A 2 -10.39 9.61 -5.27
C ARG A 2 -10.42 9.29 -3.79
N GLN A 3 -10.42 8.01 -3.49
CA GLN A 3 -10.35 7.52 -2.11
C GLN A 3 -8.91 7.06 -1.82
N ILE A 4 -8.53 7.07 -0.56
CA ILE A 4 -7.23 6.55 -0.12
C ILE A 4 -7.49 5.38 0.82
N PHE A 5 -6.91 4.23 0.47
CA PHE A 5 -7.00 3.01 1.25
C PHE A 5 -5.69 2.70 1.95
N HIS A 6 -5.79 2.10 3.11
CA HIS A 6 -4.66 1.58 3.86
C HIS A 6 -4.50 0.10 3.58
N GLN A 7 -3.30 -0.32 3.19
CA GLN A 7 -2.94 -1.72 3.00
C GLN A 7 -1.78 -2.07 3.92
N PRO A 8 -2.01 -2.93 4.91
CA PRO A 8 -0.91 -3.40 5.75
C PRO A 8 -0.02 -4.37 4.97
N VAL A 9 1.28 -4.27 5.21
CA VAL A 9 2.28 -5.12 4.57
C VAL A 9 3.08 -5.82 5.66
N ASN A 10 3.12 -7.16 5.59
CA ASN A 10 4.01 -7.97 6.40
C ASN A 10 5.16 -8.40 5.49
N LEU A 11 6.39 -8.00 5.82
CA LEU A 11 7.56 -8.28 4.99
C LEU A 11 7.87 -9.78 4.85
N GLU A 12 7.41 -10.62 5.77
CA GLU A 12 7.55 -12.07 5.66
C GLU A 12 6.66 -12.64 4.56
N ASP A 13 5.44 -12.11 4.45
CA ASP A 13 4.48 -12.55 3.44
C ASP A 13 4.66 -11.83 2.11
N PHE A 14 5.11 -10.58 2.16
CA PHE A 14 5.25 -9.74 0.98
C PHE A 14 6.53 -8.90 1.10
N PRO A 15 7.69 -9.43 0.67
CA PRO A 15 8.97 -8.72 0.77
C PRO A 15 9.11 -7.64 -0.30
N ILE A 16 8.37 -6.54 -0.12
CA ILE A 16 8.27 -5.48 -1.12
C ILE A 16 9.63 -4.91 -1.54
N PHE A 17 10.57 -4.78 -0.60
CA PHE A 17 11.89 -4.21 -0.90
C PHE A 17 12.77 -5.15 -1.74
N GLU A 18 12.49 -6.45 -1.67
CA GLU A 18 13.20 -7.45 -2.48
C GLU A 18 12.55 -7.63 -3.85
N LYS A 19 11.22 -7.52 -3.90
CA LYS A 19 10.47 -7.67 -5.15
C LYS A 19 10.69 -6.49 -6.09
N ILE A 20 10.78 -5.27 -5.56
CA ILE A 20 11.00 -4.07 -6.34
C ILE A 20 12.48 -3.72 -6.25
N LYS A 21 13.26 -4.20 -7.20
CA LYS A 21 14.73 -3.99 -7.22
C LYS A 21 15.14 -2.78 -8.03
N ASP A 22 14.32 -2.36 -8.98
CA ASP A 22 14.59 -1.24 -9.85
C ASP A 22 14.21 0.07 -9.15
N GLU A 23 15.01 1.11 -9.33
CA GLU A 23 14.70 2.44 -8.82
C GLU A 23 13.49 3.07 -9.51
N LYS A 24 13.18 2.61 -10.71
CA LYS A 24 12.00 3.07 -11.46
C LYS A 24 10.77 2.30 -11.01
N VAL A 25 10.19 2.76 -9.93
CA VAL A 25 9.00 2.13 -9.35
C VAL A 25 7.75 2.24 -10.23
N PRO A 26 7.49 3.36 -10.95
CA PRO A 26 6.31 3.44 -11.80
C PRO A 26 6.27 2.31 -12.82
N GLY A 27 5.12 1.63 -12.90
CA GLY A 27 4.92 0.48 -13.76
C GLY A 27 5.02 -0.86 -13.05
N TYR A 28 5.43 -0.89 -11.79
CA TYR A 28 5.41 -2.14 -11.02
C TYR A 28 3.98 -2.44 -10.59
N ILE A 29 3.48 -3.58 -11.06
CA ILE A 29 2.11 -4.02 -10.76
C ILE A 29 2.16 -5.08 -9.66
N GLU A 30 1.31 -4.91 -8.67
CA GLU A 30 1.14 -5.87 -7.60
C GLU A 30 -0.34 -6.08 -7.30
N HIS A 31 -0.67 -7.23 -6.75
CA HIS A 31 -2.04 -7.55 -6.37
C HIS A 31 -2.19 -7.46 -4.86
N MET A 32 -3.18 -6.71 -4.42
CA MET A 32 -3.42 -6.42 -3.01
C MET A 32 -4.81 -6.89 -2.60
N LYS A 33 -5.01 -7.08 -1.31
CA LYS A 33 -6.30 -7.47 -0.79
C LYS A 33 -7.36 -6.42 -1.13
N LYS A 34 -8.49 -6.88 -1.69
CA LYS A 34 -9.57 -6.01 -2.12
C LYS A 34 -10.54 -5.72 -0.99
N THR A 35 -11.09 -4.49 -0.98
CA THR A 35 -12.32 -4.18 -0.27
C THR A 35 -13.40 -3.82 -1.30
N LYS A 36 -14.68 -3.94 -0.91
CA LYS A 36 -15.79 -3.74 -1.84
C LYS A 36 -15.90 -2.32 -2.41
N ASP A 37 -15.34 -1.33 -1.70
CA ASP A 37 -15.47 0.07 -2.09
C ASP A 37 -14.35 0.57 -3.00
N MET A 38 -13.37 -0.29 -3.30
CA MET A 38 -12.25 0.10 -4.16
C MET A 38 -12.67 0.30 -5.61
N GLN A 39 -12.19 1.40 -6.19
CA GLN A 39 -12.45 1.76 -7.57
C GLN A 39 -11.16 2.11 -8.29
N ARG A 40 -11.16 1.97 -9.62
CA ARG A 40 -10.03 2.39 -10.45
C ARG A 40 -9.70 3.86 -10.19
N GLY A 41 -8.41 4.15 -10.02
CA GLY A 41 -7.94 5.50 -9.75
C GLY A 41 -7.82 5.85 -8.28
N ASP A 42 -8.36 5.02 -7.39
CA ASP A 42 -8.17 5.19 -5.95
C ASP A 42 -6.72 4.92 -5.57
N LEU A 43 -6.29 5.50 -4.46
CA LEU A 43 -4.91 5.39 -3.98
C LEU A 43 -4.82 4.35 -2.87
N VAL A 44 -3.66 3.69 -2.80
CA VAL A 44 -3.36 2.72 -1.74
C VAL A 44 -2.07 3.13 -1.07
N ILE A 45 -2.09 3.26 0.25
CA ILE A 45 -0.91 3.50 1.08
C ILE A 45 -0.46 2.17 1.66
N LEU A 46 0.83 1.86 1.49
CA LEU A 46 1.42 0.62 1.97
C LEU A 46 2.16 0.88 3.28
N HIS A 47 1.63 0.29 4.34
CA HIS A 47 2.16 0.44 5.69
C HIS A 47 2.84 -0.85 6.14
N VAL A 48 4.14 -0.78 6.41
CA VAL A 48 4.90 -1.91 6.97
C VAL A 48 4.74 -1.86 8.48
N GLY A 49 3.91 -2.75 9.02
CA GLY A 49 3.57 -2.75 10.44
C GLY A 49 4.64 -3.36 11.33
N LYS A 50 5.40 -4.32 10.80
CA LYS A 50 6.47 -4.96 11.57
C LYS A 50 7.70 -5.08 10.68
N HIS A 51 8.75 -4.36 11.05
CA HIS A 51 10.04 -4.49 10.39
C HIS A 51 10.87 -5.54 11.13
N ARG A 52 11.48 -6.48 10.39
CA ARG A 52 12.22 -7.60 10.98
C ARG A 52 13.31 -7.18 11.94
N GLU A 53 14.04 -6.13 11.59
CA GLU A 53 15.25 -5.72 12.32
C GLU A 53 15.01 -4.62 13.35
N ASP A 54 13.98 -3.79 13.12
CA ASP A 54 13.80 -2.60 13.94
C ASP A 54 12.36 -2.10 13.87
N ILE A 55 11.66 -2.13 15.01
CA ILE A 55 10.29 -1.62 15.10
C ILE A 55 10.23 -0.12 14.79
N ALA A 56 11.31 0.62 15.10
CA ALA A 56 11.37 2.04 14.79
C ALA A 56 11.29 2.33 13.27
N LYS A 57 11.58 1.33 12.45
CA LYS A 57 11.46 1.45 10.99
C LYS A 57 10.07 1.13 10.47
N SER A 58 9.10 0.80 11.32
CA SER A 58 7.72 0.59 10.89
C SER A 58 7.10 1.91 10.43
N GLY A 59 6.27 1.84 9.39
CA GLY A 59 5.61 3.02 8.85
C GLY A 59 5.22 2.87 7.40
N VAL A 60 4.92 4.00 6.76
CA VAL A 60 4.54 4.03 5.34
C VAL A 60 5.79 4.09 4.48
N TYR A 61 5.87 3.17 3.52
CA TYR A 61 7.02 3.07 2.61
C TYR A 61 6.65 3.20 1.14
N ALA A 62 5.38 3.13 0.79
CA ALA A 62 4.98 3.19 -0.61
C ALA A 62 3.54 3.64 -0.76
N TRP A 63 3.21 4.10 -1.97
CA TRP A 63 1.84 4.31 -2.36
C TRP A 63 1.66 3.93 -3.82
N GLY A 64 0.45 3.57 -4.19
CA GLY A 64 0.12 3.17 -5.54
C GLY A 64 -1.28 3.59 -5.95
N ILE A 65 -1.62 3.32 -7.20
CA ILE A 65 -2.93 3.62 -7.79
C ILE A 65 -3.59 2.31 -8.18
N ILE A 66 -4.86 2.16 -7.83
CA ILE A 66 -5.64 1.00 -8.24
C ILE A 66 -5.92 1.08 -9.74
N THR A 67 -5.38 0.13 -10.49
CA THR A 67 -5.58 0.02 -11.92
C THR A 67 -6.73 -0.92 -12.26
N GLN A 68 -6.99 -1.91 -11.39
CA GLN A 68 -8.09 -2.86 -11.55
C GLN A 68 -8.65 -3.22 -10.18
N PRO A 69 -9.92 -2.84 -9.89
CA PRO A 69 -10.46 -3.05 -8.55
C PRO A 69 -10.91 -4.47 -8.25
N CYS A 70 -11.01 -5.32 -9.25
CA CYS A 70 -11.60 -6.65 -9.06
C CYS A 70 -10.87 -7.64 -9.98
N VAL A 71 -9.91 -8.36 -9.41
CA VAL A 71 -9.11 -9.36 -10.11
C VAL A 71 -9.17 -10.66 -9.32
N PHE A 72 -9.47 -11.77 -10.01
CA PHE A 72 -9.40 -13.09 -9.37
C PHE A 72 -8.07 -13.74 -9.75
N LEU A 73 -7.27 -14.07 -8.76
CA LEU A 73 -5.99 -14.76 -8.94
C LEU A 73 -6.14 -16.21 -8.52
N LYS A 74 -5.84 -17.11 -9.46
CA LYS A 74 -5.93 -18.55 -9.24
C LYS A 74 -4.55 -19.18 -9.41
N ASP A 75 -4.15 -20.01 -8.45
CA ASP A 75 -2.95 -20.81 -8.53
C ASP A 75 -1.68 -20.00 -8.81
N SER A 76 -1.58 -18.82 -8.22
CA SER A 76 -0.39 -17.98 -8.33
C SER A 76 0.59 -18.33 -7.21
N PRO A 77 1.75 -18.93 -7.51
CA PRO A 77 2.71 -19.30 -6.48
C PRO A 77 3.41 -18.11 -5.83
N ASP A 78 3.42 -16.97 -6.52
CA ASP A 78 4.14 -15.78 -6.07
C ASP A 78 3.30 -14.82 -5.24
N ASP A 79 1.98 -15.08 -5.14
CA ASP A 79 1.08 -14.18 -4.43
C ASP A 79 0.26 -14.93 -3.40
N VAL A 80 0.86 -15.10 -2.23
CA VAL A 80 0.25 -15.85 -1.14
C VAL A 80 -1.02 -15.20 -0.61
N LYS A 81 -1.08 -13.87 -0.59
CA LYS A 81 -2.23 -13.14 -0.02
C LYS A 81 -3.46 -13.16 -0.90
N CYS A 82 -3.28 -13.12 -2.21
CA CYS A 82 -4.38 -13.04 -3.16
C CYS A 82 -4.65 -14.33 -3.90
N ASN A 83 -3.90 -15.41 -3.59
CA ASN A 83 -4.06 -16.68 -4.27
C ASN A 83 -5.46 -17.26 -4.02
N ASN A 84 -6.13 -17.64 -5.11
CA ASN A 84 -7.49 -18.16 -5.10
C ASN A 84 -8.50 -17.21 -4.43
N SER A 85 -8.31 -15.91 -4.62
CA SER A 85 -9.19 -14.90 -4.05
C SER A 85 -9.31 -13.68 -4.95
N TRP A 86 -10.29 -12.84 -4.61
CA TRP A 86 -10.46 -11.55 -5.28
C TRP A 86 -9.55 -10.51 -4.64
N CYS A 87 -8.86 -9.75 -5.49
CA CYS A 87 -7.95 -8.70 -5.08
C CYS A 87 -8.04 -7.51 -6.02
N CYS A 88 -7.37 -6.42 -5.70
CA CYS A 88 -7.20 -5.32 -6.63
C CYS A 88 -5.79 -5.36 -7.20
N GLU A 89 -5.65 -4.81 -8.42
CA GLU A 89 -4.36 -4.61 -9.05
C GLU A 89 -3.91 -3.18 -8.74
N VAL A 90 -2.71 -3.05 -8.20
CA VAL A 90 -2.15 -1.76 -7.79
C VAL A 90 -0.84 -1.53 -8.52
N GLU A 91 -0.73 -0.40 -9.19
CA GLU A 91 0.53 0.06 -9.77
C GLU A 91 1.24 0.93 -8.74
N ILE A 92 2.38 0.45 -8.24
CA ILE A 92 3.18 1.18 -7.26
C ILE A 92 3.79 2.39 -7.93
N GLN A 93 3.55 3.58 -7.38
CA GLN A 93 4.04 4.84 -7.92
C GLN A 93 5.34 5.28 -7.28
N ARG A 94 5.50 5.00 -5.99
CA ARG A 94 6.70 5.39 -5.28
C ARG A 94 6.96 4.45 -4.10
N LEU A 95 8.22 4.12 -3.92
CA LEU A 95 8.72 3.31 -2.81
C LEU A 95 9.90 4.03 -2.17
N TRP A 96 9.82 4.27 -0.86
CA TRP A 96 10.94 4.79 -0.09
C TRP A 96 11.73 3.62 0.51
N ARG A 97 13.06 3.73 0.49
CA ARG A 97 13.94 2.71 1.04
C ARG A 97 14.68 3.29 2.24
N GLY A 98 15.11 2.41 3.14
CA GLY A 98 15.89 2.80 4.31
C GLY A 98 15.06 3.24 5.49
N LYS A 99 14.18 4.21 5.31
CA LYS A 99 13.29 4.68 6.38
C LYS A 99 11.91 5.02 5.83
N PRO A 100 10.85 4.93 6.65
CA PRO A 100 9.51 5.26 6.18
C PRO A 100 9.36 6.75 5.90
N VAL A 101 8.56 7.09 4.90
CA VAL A 101 8.21 8.48 4.62
C VAL A 101 7.29 9.05 5.70
N ILE A 102 6.45 8.20 6.28
CA ILE A 102 5.64 8.52 7.45
C ILE A 102 5.91 7.44 8.50
N PRO A 103 6.63 7.75 9.58
CA PRO A 103 6.85 6.78 10.66
C PRO A 103 5.53 6.30 11.27
N ALA A 104 5.51 5.07 11.77
CA ALA A 104 4.30 4.49 12.36
C ALA A 104 3.71 5.36 13.47
N ALA A 105 4.57 5.95 14.31
CA ALA A 105 4.13 6.82 15.40
C ALA A 105 3.38 8.05 14.90
N GLU A 106 3.81 8.62 13.76
CA GLU A 106 3.14 9.76 13.14
C GLU A 106 1.88 9.32 12.40
N TYR A 107 1.92 8.16 11.77
CA TYR A 107 0.79 7.64 10.99
C TYR A 107 -0.43 7.33 11.84
N LYS A 108 -0.25 7.09 13.14
CA LYS A 108 -1.35 6.82 14.07
C LYS A 108 -2.44 7.88 14.06
N GLN A 109 -2.10 9.13 13.80
CA GLN A 109 -3.08 10.22 13.75
C GLN A 109 -4.05 10.08 12.58
N PHE A 110 -3.68 9.32 11.55
CA PHE A 110 -4.50 9.11 10.35
C PHE A 110 -5.22 7.78 10.37
N ASN A 111 -4.72 6.80 11.12
CA ASN A 111 -5.22 5.44 11.06
C ASN A 111 -4.92 4.68 12.35
N ASN A 112 -5.98 4.21 13.02
CA ASN A 112 -5.88 3.40 14.24
C ASN A 112 -5.99 1.88 13.97
N PHE A 113 -6.30 1.47 12.73
CA PHE A 113 -6.57 0.07 12.39
C PHE A 113 -5.50 -0.47 11.44
N TYR A 114 -4.30 -0.74 11.99
CA TYR A 114 -3.14 -1.10 11.16
C TYR A 114 -3.24 -2.45 10.46
N ARG A 115 -4.03 -3.38 10.99
CA ARG A 115 -4.05 -4.76 10.50
C ARG A 115 -5.07 -5.03 9.42
N ARG A 116 -5.90 -4.06 9.07
CA ARG A 116 -6.99 -4.24 8.11
C ARG A 116 -6.84 -3.31 6.92
N VAL A 117 -7.17 -3.84 5.75
CA VAL A 117 -7.36 -2.99 4.57
C VAL A 117 -8.66 -2.21 4.77
N HIS A 118 -8.58 -0.89 4.72
CA HIS A 118 -9.77 -0.06 4.86
C HIS A 118 -9.55 1.32 4.27
N LYS A 119 -10.66 2.02 4.03
CA LYS A 119 -10.64 3.38 3.53
C LYS A 119 -10.30 4.34 4.67
N LEU A 120 -9.37 5.27 4.41
CA LEU A 120 -9.02 6.31 5.37
C LEU A 120 -10.05 7.44 5.32
N ASP A 121 -10.14 8.21 6.41
CA ASP A 121 -11.07 9.33 6.50
C ASP A 121 -10.65 10.44 5.52
N PRO A 122 -11.55 10.90 4.65
CA PRO A 122 -11.24 11.94 3.67
C PRO A 122 -10.69 13.24 4.25
N LYS A 123 -10.97 13.55 5.50
CA LYS A 123 -10.44 14.76 6.15
C LYS A 123 -8.91 14.79 6.19
N TYR A 124 -8.26 13.63 6.13
CA TYR A 124 -6.80 13.53 6.17
C TYR A 124 -6.15 13.52 4.78
N TYR A 125 -6.93 13.42 3.70
CA TYR A 125 -6.39 13.27 2.36
C TYR A 125 -5.42 14.39 1.95
N PRO A 126 -5.75 15.69 2.16
CA PRO A 126 -4.80 16.73 1.78
C PRO A 126 -3.45 16.61 2.48
N THR A 127 -3.46 16.30 3.78
CA THR A 127 -2.24 16.14 4.56
C THR A 127 -1.44 14.93 4.10
N LEU A 128 -2.10 13.78 3.89
CA LEU A 128 -1.46 12.56 3.42
C LEU A 128 -0.85 12.74 2.03
N MET A 129 -1.58 13.36 1.11
CA MET A 129 -1.09 13.59 -0.23
C MET A 129 0.14 14.48 -0.23
N LYS A 130 0.18 15.48 0.65
CA LYS A 130 1.34 16.34 0.79
C LYS A 130 2.55 15.58 1.34
N LYS A 131 2.34 14.78 2.40
CA LYS A 131 3.43 13.98 3.02
C LYS A 131 4.00 12.94 2.06
N LEU A 132 3.17 12.35 1.23
CA LEU A 132 3.56 11.34 0.27
C LEU A 132 4.01 11.93 -1.07
N ILE A 133 4.00 13.23 -1.18
CA ILE A 133 4.40 13.95 -2.41
C ILE A 133 3.58 13.44 -3.61
N ILE A 134 2.29 13.25 -3.40
CA ILE A 134 1.40 12.78 -4.45
C ILE A 134 0.98 13.97 -5.32
N LYS A 135 1.35 13.89 -6.59
CA LYS A 135 0.94 14.87 -7.59
C LYS A 135 -0.06 14.23 -8.51
N LEU A 136 -1.31 14.66 -8.43
CA LEU A 136 -2.37 14.20 -9.32
C LEU A 136 -2.51 15.19 -10.47
N LYS A 137 -2.56 14.62 -11.65
CA LYS A 137 -2.84 15.43 -12.85
C LYS A 137 -4.34 15.62 -13.03
#